data_c90c377dd90319712f6794475357e206
#
_entry.id   c90c377dd90319712f6794475357e206
#
_cell.length_a   1.000
_cell.length_b   1.000
_cell.length_c   1.000
_cell.angle_alpha   90.00
_cell.angle_beta   90.00
_cell.angle_gamma   90.00
#
_symmetry.space_group_name_H-M   'P 1'
#
loop_
_entity.id
_entity.type
_entity.pdbx_description
1 polymer ?
#
loop_
_entity_poly.entity_id
_entity_poly.type
_entity_poly.pdbx_seq_one_letter_code
_entity_poly.pdbx_strand_id
1 'polypeptide(L)'
;MADNYLEKKMEDYHTAQPAKRRVVTLRRLLQHNRSYRGCDANFKVREDQLHRIIEVATLCPSARNQQVLRFRPVLGDEAAKVLKHIRLGGALPELHLPFEGTEPNAFIVICSTVEESKYVDMDLGIVAQSMLLQAVEIGLGGICIGAFDREPIKELLGLSYEPLLVLAIGRPNERIELKECSEGDNLTYYREGGVHYVPKIRVEDLIIK
;
A
#
# COMPACT_ATOMS: atom_id res chain seq x y z
N MET A 1 24.82 50.45 10.07
CA MET A 1 25.05 49.07 10.58
C MET A 1 23.84 48.14 10.46
N ALA A 2 22.67 48.59 10.02
CA ALA A 2 21.47 47.74 9.82
C ALA A 2 21.40 47.10 8.42
N ASP A 3 21.99 47.75 7.39
CA ASP A 3 21.87 47.31 6.00
C ASP A 3 22.63 45.99 5.70
N ASN A 4 23.72 45.76 6.45
CA ASN A 4 24.54 44.56 6.21
C ASN A 4 23.92 43.23 6.70
N TYR A 5 22.89 43.28 7.56
CA TYR A 5 22.22 42.07 8.07
C TYR A 5 21.16 41.54 7.08
N LEU A 6 20.44 42.45 6.42
CA LEU A 6 19.44 42.08 5.42
C LEU A 6 20.08 41.56 4.12
N GLU A 7 21.16 42.20 3.66
CA GLU A 7 21.93 41.73 2.51
C GLU A 7 22.53 40.35 2.75
N LYS A 8 23.14 40.10 3.91
CA LYS A 8 23.67 38.82 4.28
C LYS A 8 22.62 37.72 4.38
N LYS A 9 21.42 38.07 4.89
CA LYS A 9 20.28 37.14 4.90
C LYS A 9 19.73 36.85 3.51
N MET A 10 19.74 37.80 2.60
CA MET A 10 19.34 37.58 1.21
C MET A 10 20.39 36.73 0.45
N GLU A 11 21.68 36.92 0.70
CA GLU A 11 22.73 36.06 0.14
C GLU A 11 22.61 34.61 0.65
N ASP A 12 22.35 34.42 1.94
CA ASP A 12 22.09 33.08 2.52
C ASP A 12 20.85 32.40 1.91
N TYR A 13 19.82 33.16 1.55
CA TYR A 13 18.64 32.65 0.85
C TYR A 13 18.94 32.25 -0.61
N HIS A 14 19.81 32.97 -1.29
CA HIS A 14 20.22 32.68 -2.66
C HIS A 14 21.27 31.58 -2.77
N THR A 15 22.07 31.36 -1.71
CA THR A 15 23.08 30.31 -1.66
C THR A 15 22.60 29.00 -1.06
N ALA A 16 21.43 28.97 -0.40
CA ALA A 16 20.82 27.76 0.07
C ALA A 16 20.39 26.89 -1.13
N GLN A 17 21.30 26.06 -1.61
CA GLN A 17 20.94 25.02 -2.58
C GLN A 17 19.80 24.20 -1.97
N PRO A 18 18.67 24.04 -2.69
CA PRO A 18 17.59 23.18 -2.20
C PRO A 18 18.20 21.81 -1.90
N ALA A 19 17.99 21.33 -0.66
CA ALA A 19 18.48 20.03 -0.24
C ALA A 19 18.11 19.03 -1.36
N LYS A 20 19.13 18.38 -1.96
CA LYS A 20 18.91 17.41 -3.03
C LYS A 20 17.93 16.37 -2.50
N ARG A 21 16.65 16.44 -2.92
CA ARG A 21 15.65 15.39 -2.61
C ARG A 21 16.28 14.07 -3.04
N ARG A 22 16.48 13.17 -2.09
CA ARG A 22 16.93 11.82 -2.41
C ARG A 22 15.87 11.18 -3.28
N VAL A 23 16.14 11.07 -4.58
CA VAL A 23 15.26 10.38 -5.53
C VAL A 23 15.25 8.91 -5.11
N VAL A 24 14.09 8.43 -4.69
CA VAL A 24 13.90 7.00 -4.39
C VAL A 24 13.69 6.28 -5.72
N THR A 25 14.54 5.31 -6.05
CA THR A 25 14.40 4.56 -7.30
C THR A 25 13.19 3.62 -7.24
N LEU A 26 12.56 3.35 -8.40
CA LEU A 26 11.47 2.38 -8.51
C LEU A 26 11.86 1.01 -7.93
N ARG A 27 13.08 0.54 -8.21
CA ARG A 27 13.60 -0.72 -7.66
C ARG A 27 13.55 -0.71 -6.13
N ARG A 28 13.94 0.37 -5.49
CA ARG A 28 13.90 0.50 -4.03
C ARG A 28 12.47 0.52 -3.49
N LEU A 29 11.57 1.23 -4.16
CA LEU A 29 10.15 1.22 -3.80
C LEU A 29 9.58 -0.20 -3.88
N LEU A 30 9.84 -0.92 -4.98
CA LEU A 30 9.41 -2.30 -5.16
C LEU A 30 10.00 -3.27 -4.13
N GLN A 31 11.24 -3.07 -3.70
CA GLN A 31 11.87 -3.90 -2.65
C GLN A 31 11.17 -3.74 -1.30
N HIS A 32 10.67 -2.55 -0.98
CA HIS A 32 10.00 -2.25 0.29
C HIS A 32 8.47 -2.35 0.19
N ASN A 33 7.90 -2.45 -1.00
CA ASN A 33 6.47 -2.71 -1.18
C ASN A 33 6.20 -4.20 -1.00
N ARG A 34 5.87 -4.60 0.22
CA ARG A 34 5.58 -5.99 0.61
C ARG A 34 4.17 -6.09 1.16
N SER A 35 3.60 -7.29 1.13
CA SER A 35 2.31 -7.58 1.76
C SER A 35 2.47 -7.64 3.27
N TYR A 36 2.48 -6.46 3.91
CA TYR A 36 2.60 -6.33 5.36
C TYR A 36 1.28 -6.70 6.03
N ARG A 37 1.34 -7.62 6.99
CA ARG A 37 0.19 -8.10 7.77
C ARG A 37 0.24 -7.64 9.22
N GLY A 38 1.42 -7.16 9.67
CA GLY A 38 1.65 -6.55 10.97
C GLY A 38 2.12 -5.11 10.83
N CYS A 39 1.50 -4.23 11.60
CA CYS A 39 1.76 -2.79 11.65
C CYS A 39 2.18 -2.36 13.05
N ASP A 40 2.86 -1.23 13.16
CA ASP A 40 3.12 -0.55 14.42
C ASP A 40 1.82 0.07 14.95
N ALA A 41 1.22 -0.54 15.98
CA ALA A 41 -0.04 -0.08 16.57
C ALA A 41 0.04 1.32 17.21
N ASN A 42 1.25 1.78 17.60
CA ASN A 42 1.46 3.10 18.16
C ASN A 42 1.47 4.20 17.10
N PHE A 43 1.69 3.84 15.84
CA PHE A 43 1.63 4.78 14.75
C PHE A 43 0.20 4.90 14.22
N LYS A 44 -0.34 6.11 14.22
CA LYS A 44 -1.65 6.38 13.64
C LYS A 44 -1.48 7.01 12.24
N VAL A 45 -2.04 6.34 11.25
CA VAL A 45 -2.11 6.88 9.89
C VAL A 45 -3.07 8.07 9.90
N ARG A 46 -2.70 9.15 9.20
CA ARG A 46 -3.47 10.38 9.11
C ARG A 46 -4.25 10.46 7.81
N GLU A 47 -5.30 11.26 7.81
CA GLU A 47 -6.15 11.49 6.65
C GLU A 47 -5.38 12.05 5.45
N ASP A 48 -4.47 13.02 5.69
CA ASP A 48 -3.62 13.60 4.64
C ASP A 48 -2.71 12.57 3.97
N GLN A 49 -2.26 11.55 4.71
CA GLN A 49 -1.47 10.46 4.16
C GLN A 49 -2.32 9.54 3.26
N LEU A 50 -3.55 9.20 3.68
CA LEU A 50 -4.46 8.42 2.82
C LEU A 50 -4.86 9.20 1.57
N HIS A 51 -5.13 10.50 1.71
CA HIS A 51 -5.43 11.38 0.58
C HIS A 51 -4.28 11.38 -0.43
N ARG A 52 -3.04 11.56 0.03
CA ARG A 52 -1.84 11.53 -0.81
C ARG A 52 -1.64 10.16 -1.51
N ILE A 53 -2.01 9.05 -0.85
CA ILE A 53 -1.96 7.72 -1.45
C ILE A 53 -3.02 7.61 -2.56
N ILE A 54 -4.24 8.10 -2.32
CA ILE A 54 -5.34 8.06 -3.28
C ILE A 54 -5.06 8.97 -4.49
N GLU A 55 -4.43 10.13 -4.28
CA GLU A 55 -4.10 11.09 -5.34
C GLU A 55 -3.33 10.45 -6.50
N VAL A 56 -2.49 9.45 -6.22
CA VAL A 56 -1.72 8.73 -7.27
C VAL A 56 -2.64 8.05 -8.29
N ALA A 57 -3.86 7.70 -7.93
CA ALA A 57 -4.82 7.13 -8.87
C ALA A 57 -5.12 8.06 -10.05
N THR A 58 -5.01 9.37 -9.86
CA THR A 58 -5.21 10.37 -10.92
C THR A 58 -4.10 10.35 -11.98
N LEU A 59 -2.95 9.72 -11.66
CA LEU A 59 -1.79 9.61 -12.54
C LEU A 59 -1.71 8.24 -13.23
N CYS A 60 -2.60 7.30 -12.85
CA CYS A 60 -2.60 5.96 -13.39
C CYS A 60 -3.38 5.90 -14.73
N PRO A 61 -2.89 5.13 -15.71
CA PRO A 61 -3.68 4.83 -16.89
C PRO A 61 -4.88 3.95 -16.53
N SER A 62 -5.96 4.07 -17.28
CA SER A 62 -7.10 3.15 -17.20
C SER A 62 -7.58 2.74 -18.59
N ALA A 63 -8.19 1.56 -18.69
CA ALA A 63 -8.71 1.04 -19.93
C ALA A 63 -9.69 2.03 -20.56
N ARG A 64 -9.43 2.46 -21.81
CA ARG A 64 -10.21 3.47 -22.54
C ARG A 64 -10.37 4.79 -21.75
N ASN A 65 -9.52 5.06 -20.79
CA ASN A 65 -9.61 6.20 -19.87
C ASN A 65 -10.97 6.30 -19.14
N GLN A 66 -11.57 5.17 -18.80
CA GLN A 66 -12.91 5.09 -18.18
C GLN A 66 -12.93 5.60 -16.73
N GLN A 67 -11.81 5.45 -16.01
CA GLN A 67 -11.63 5.95 -14.64
C GLN A 67 -12.81 5.57 -13.71
N VAL A 68 -13.20 4.31 -13.74
CA VAL A 68 -14.39 3.78 -13.05
C VAL A 68 -14.19 3.51 -11.56
N LEU A 69 -12.96 3.57 -11.05
CA LEU A 69 -12.66 3.28 -9.65
C LEU A 69 -12.98 4.46 -8.73
N ARG A 70 -13.45 4.13 -7.53
CA ARG A 70 -13.73 5.10 -6.45
C ARG A 70 -13.11 4.60 -5.16
N PHE A 71 -12.73 5.52 -4.28
CA PHE A 71 -11.91 5.24 -3.11
C PHE A 71 -12.58 5.76 -1.85
N ARG A 72 -12.72 4.92 -0.84
CA ARG A 72 -13.20 5.28 0.49
C ARG A 72 -12.05 5.14 1.48
N PRO A 73 -11.44 6.24 1.94
CA PRO A 73 -10.49 6.19 3.05
C PRO A 73 -11.23 5.87 4.36
N VAL A 74 -10.62 5.04 5.20
CA VAL A 74 -11.21 4.56 6.47
C VAL A 74 -10.18 4.70 7.57
N LEU A 75 -10.53 5.36 8.66
CA LEU A 75 -9.69 5.67 9.82
C LEU A 75 -10.48 5.51 11.12
N GLY A 76 -9.78 5.56 12.25
CA GLY A 76 -10.39 5.62 13.57
C GLY A 76 -11.29 4.42 13.88
N ASP A 77 -12.46 4.70 14.43
CA ASP A 77 -13.41 3.66 14.85
C ASP A 77 -13.99 2.84 13.68
N GLU A 78 -14.09 3.45 12.50
CA GLU A 78 -14.51 2.71 11.30
C GLU A 78 -13.46 1.67 10.90
N ALA A 79 -12.17 1.97 11.03
CA ALA A 79 -11.10 1.03 10.72
C ALA A 79 -11.17 -0.22 11.61
N ALA A 80 -11.44 -0.05 12.90
CA ALA A 80 -11.62 -1.16 13.82
C ALA A 80 -12.84 -2.04 13.48
N LYS A 81 -13.88 -1.45 12.88
CA LYS A 81 -15.05 -2.20 12.41
C LYS A 81 -14.75 -2.93 11.10
N VAL A 82 -14.10 -2.27 10.13
CA VAL A 82 -13.69 -2.89 8.86
C VAL A 82 -12.77 -4.09 9.09
N LEU A 83 -11.84 -4.00 10.06
CA LEU A 83 -10.93 -5.09 10.41
C LEU A 83 -11.65 -6.42 10.70
N LYS A 84 -12.86 -6.38 11.26
CA LYS A 84 -13.66 -7.57 11.59
C LYS A 84 -14.19 -8.31 10.36
N HIS A 85 -14.21 -7.65 9.22
CA HIS A 85 -14.74 -8.17 7.95
C HIS A 85 -13.67 -8.51 6.92
N ILE A 86 -12.39 -8.49 7.33
CA ILE A 86 -11.27 -8.87 6.46
C ILE A 86 -10.60 -10.14 6.97
N ARG A 87 -9.97 -10.88 6.07
CA ARG A 87 -9.20 -12.09 6.39
C ARG A 87 -7.78 -11.95 5.88
N LEU A 88 -6.83 -12.12 6.78
CA LEU A 88 -5.40 -12.14 6.49
C LEU A 88 -4.85 -13.58 6.69
N GLY A 89 -3.65 -13.81 6.19
CA GLY A 89 -2.97 -15.10 6.42
C GLY A 89 -2.83 -15.95 5.15
N GLY A 90 -3.81 -15.99 4.27
CA GLY A 90 -3.74 -16.69 2.99
C GLY A 90 -3.20 -18.12 3.10
N ALA A 91 -1.91 -18.35 2.76
CA ALA A 91 -1.26 -19.65 2.80
C ALA A 91 -0.77 -20.08 4.21
N LEU A 92 -0.96 -19.26 5.24
CA LEU A 92 -0.57 -19.54 6.62
C LEU A 92 -1.75 -19.29 7.57
N PRO A 93 -2.88 -19.99 7.41
CA PRO A 93 -4.09 -19.74 8.19
C PRO A 93 -3.91 -20.03 9.69
N GLU A 94 -2.98 -20.90 10.04
CA GLU A 94 -2.62 -21.26 11.42
C GLU A 94 -2.03 -20.09 12.22
N LEU A 95 -1.57 -19.02 11.56
CA LEU A 95 -0.96 -17.88 12.24
C LEU A 95 -1.99 -16.89 12.80
N HIS A 96 -3.27 -16.99 12.42
CA HIS A 96 -4.34 -16.10 12.88
C HIS A 96 -3.94 -14.61 12.81
N LEU A 97 -3.56 -14.14 11.61
CA LEU A 97 -3.08 -12.77 11.38
C LEU A 97 -4.25 -11.75 11.29
N PRO A 98 -4.01 -10.47 11.69
CA PRO A 98 -2.78 -9.93 12.27
C PRO A 98 -2.58 -10.43 13.70
N PHE A 99 -1.33 -10.45 14.18
CA PHE A 99 -1.08 -10.71 15.60
C PHE A 99 -1.63 -9.57 16.46
N GLU A 100 -2.07 -9.90 17.68
CA GLU A 100 -2.58 -8.92 18.63
C GLU A 100 -1.58 -7.78 18.85
N GLY A 101 -2.08 -6.54 18.76
CA GLY A 101 -1.26 -5.33 18.87
C GLY A 101 -0.47 -4.98 17.60
N THR A 102 -0.70 -5.69 16.50
CA THR A 102 -0.08 -5.36 15.20
C THR A 102 -1.12 -5.05 14.09
N GLU A 103 -2.35 -4.77 14.47
CA GLU A 103 -3.44 -4.52 13.55
C GLU A 103 -3.21 -3.24 12.72
N PRO A 104 -3.51 -3.26 11.42
CA PRO A 104 -3.58 -2.04 10.64
C PRO A 104 -4.71 -1.13 11.14
N ASN A 105 -4.47 0.16 11.20
CA ASN A 105 -5.44 1.14 11.72
C ASN A 105 -5.97 2.10 10.64
N ALA A 106 -5.71 1.80 9.39
CA ALA A 106 -6.21 2.55 8.25
C ALA A 106 -6.46 1.62 7.06
N PHE A 107 -7.52 1.93 6.30
CA PHE A 107 -7.87 1.19 5.09
C PHE A 107 -8.25 2.15 3.98
N ILE A 108 -8.12 1.67 2.74
CA ILE A 108 -8.71 2.28 1.55
C ILE A 108 -9.55 1.20 0.87
N VAL A 109 -10.86 1.38 0.85
CA VAL A 109 -11.76 0.49 0.11
C VAL A 109 -11.87 1.01 -1.31
N ILE A 110 -11.55 0.17 -2.29
CA ILE A 110 -11.62 0.48 -3.70
C ILE A 110 -12.90 -0.12 -4.26
N CYS A 111 -13.74 0.73 -4.83
CA CYS A 111 -15.03 0.38 -5.42
C CYS A 111 -15.03 0.64 -6.92
N SER A 112 -15.95 0.02 -7.65
CA SER A 112 -16.20 0.29 -9.07
C SER A 112 -17.59 0.87 -9.30
N THR A 113 -17.69 1.85 -10.19
CA THR A 113 -18.97 2.45 -10.64
C THR A 113 -19.68 1.62 -11.71
N VAL A 114 -19.02 0.56 -12.20
CA VAL A 114 -19.54 -0.36 -13.22
C VAL A 114 -19.31 -1.80 -12.76
N GLU A 115 -19.97 -2.74 -13.43
CA GLU A 115 -19.79 -4.17 -13.16
C GLU A 115 -18.32 -4.62 -13.34
N GLU A 116 -17.94 -5.61 -12.56
CA GLU A 116 -16.62 -6.25 -12.56
C GLU A 116 -16.33 -6.88 -13.94
N SER A 117 -15.16 -6.62 -14.48
CA SER A 117 -14.72 -7.12 -15.78
C SER A 117 -13.20 -7.17 -15.83
N LYS A 118 -12.65 -7.91 -16.78
CA LYS A 118 -11.17 -8.00 -16.98
C LYS A 118 -10.48 -6.63 -17.10
N TYR A 119 -11.16 -5.60 -17.61
CA TYR A 119 -10.60 -4.26 -17.72
C TYR A 119 -10.62 -3.53 -16.38
N VAL A 120 -11.70 -3.70 -15.61
CA VAL A 120 -11.79 -3.19 -14.24
C VAL A 120 -10.72 -3.85 -13.37
N ASP A 121 -10.49 -5.16 -13.51
CA ASP A 121 -9.46 -5.89 -12.76
C ASP A 121 -8.05 -5.44 -13.11
N MET A 122 -7.77 -5.15 -14.40
CA MET A 122 -6.49 -4.56 -14.81
C MET A 122 -6.28 -3.19 -14.20
N ASP A 123 -7.26 -2.29 -14.30
CA ASP A 123 -7.21 -0.95 -13.73
C ASP A 123 -7.04 -1.01 -12.21
N LEU A 124 -7.76 -1.92 -11.54
CA LEU A 124 -7.67 -2.16 -10.11
C LEU A 124 -6.25 -2.55 -9.68
N GLY A 125 -5.63 -3.49 -10.40
CA GLY A 125 -4.24 -3.92 -10.13
C GLY A 125 -3.23 -2.80 -10.32
N ILE A 126 -3.35 -2.00 -11.40
CA ILE A 126 -2.48 -0.87 -11.70
C ILE A 126 -2.57 0.19 -10.59
N VAL A 127 -3.79 0.57 -10.22
CA VAL A 127 -4.03 1.61 -9.21
C VAL A 127 -3.60 1.14 -7.83
N ALA A 128 -3.99 -0.07 -7.41
CA ALA A 128 -3.63 -0.63 -6.11
C ALA A 128 -2.10 -0.71 -5.92
N GLN A 129 -1.37 -1.19 -6.93
CA GLN A 129 0.10 -1.24 -6.90
C GLN A 129 0.70 0.16 -6.80
N SER A 130 0.20 1.13 -7.58
CA SER A 130 0.70 2.50 -7.55
C SER A 130 0.47 3.18 -6.19
N MET A 131 -0.71 2.97 -5.61
CA MET A 131 -1.05 3.48 -4.27
C MET A 131 -0.15 2.87 -3.18
N LEU A 132 0.14 1.58 -3.24
CA LEU A 132 1.05 0.94 -2.29
C LEU A 132 2.51 1.41 -2.46
N LEU A 133 2.96 1.71 -3.68
CA LEU A 133 4.27 2.32 -3.91
C LEU A 133 4.33 3.73 -3.31
N GLN A 134 3.25 4.51 -3.44
CA GLN A 134 3.14 5.83 -2.79
C GLN A 134 3.15 5.72 -1.26
N ALA A 135 2.48 4.70 -0.71
CA ALA A 135 2.55 4.43 0.73
C ALA A 135 4.00 4.20 1.18
N VAL A 136 4.77 3.39 0.44
CA VAL A 136 6.20 3.15 0.71
C VAL A 136 7.02 4.45 0.62
N GLU A 137 6.78 5.29 -0.39
CA GLU A 137 7.49 6.56 -0.56
C GLU A 137 7.34 7.47 0.66
N ILE A 138 6.18 7.45 1.30
CA ILE A 138 5.89 8.27 2.50
C ILE A 138 6.18 7.55 3.82
N GLY A 139 6.89 6.40 3.79
CA GLY A 139 7.29 5.65 4.98
C GLY A 139 6.21 4.76 5.58
N LEU A 140 5.17 4.46 4.81
CA LEU A 140 4.13 3.50 5.14
C LEU A 140 4.30 2.22 4.31
N GLY A 141 3.40 1.29 4.49
CA GLY A 141 3.27 0.09 3.68
C GLY A 141 1.86 -0.44 3.78
N GLY A 142 1.60 -1.54 3.12
CA GLY A 142 0.25 -2.11 3.17
C GLY A 142 0.15 -3.46 2.49
N ILE A 143 -1.08 -3.89 2.27
CA ILE A 143 -1.42 -5.14 1.60
C ILE A 143 -2.74 -5.00 0.85
N CYS A 144 -2.82 -5.62 -0.33
CA CYS A 144 -4.09 -5.85 -1.03
C CYS A 144 -4.84 -7.01 -0.38
N ILE A 145 -6.10 -6.80 -0.03
CA ILE A 145 -6.98 -7.79 0.60
C ILE A 145 -8.19 -8.00 -0.29
N GLY A 146 -8.23 -9.15 -0.98
CA GLY A 146 -9.40 -9.61 -1.72
C GLY A 146 -10.34 -10.49 -0.88
N ALA A 147 -9.83 -11.03 0.25
CA ALA A 147 -10.60 -11.87 1.15
C ALA A 147 -11.30 -11.02 2.24
N PHE A 148 -12.45 -10.44 1.89
CA PHE A 148 -13.27 -9.64 2.79
C PHE A 148 -14.76 -9.84 2.53
N ASP A 149 -15.60 -9.47 3.47
CA ASP A 149 -17.06 -9.60 3.39
C ASP A 149 -17.63 -8.34 2.71
N ARG A 150 -17.92 -8.42 1.41
CA ARG A 150 -18.31 -7.26 0.57
C ARG A 150 -19.55 -6.53 1.09
N GLU A 151 -20.66 -7.24 1.28
CA GLU A 151 -21.92 -6.63 1.74
C GLU A 151 -21.81 -5.98 3.13
N PRO A 152 -21.25 -6.64 4.17
CA PRO A 152 -21.05 -6.00 5.47
C PRO A 152 -20.17 -4.73 5.41
N ILE A 153 -19.12 -4.70 4.60
CA ILE A 153 -18.29 -3.49 4.42
C ILE A 153 -19.08 -2.41 3.67
N LYS A 154 -19.85 -2.77 2.67
CA LYS A 154 -20.68 -1.85 1.91
C LYS A 154 -21.73 -1.16 2.79
N GLU A 155 -22.43 -1.92 3.61
CA GLU A 155 -23.40 -1.40 4.58
C GLU A 155 -22.74 -0.56 5.67
N LEU A 156 -21.66 -1.07 6.28
CA LEU A 156 -20.92 -0.40 7.36
C LEU A 156 -20.45 1.01 6.96
N LEU A 157 -19.98 1.15 5.72
CA LEU A 157 -19.41 2.40 5.21
C LEU A 157 -20.38 3.22 4.36
N GLY A 158 -21.61 2.76 4.17
CA GLY A 158 -22.62 3.43 3.34
C GLY A 158 -22.19 3.61 1.89
N LEU A 159 -21.55 2.59 1.29
CA LEU A 159 -20.98 2.69 -0.05
C LEU A 159 -22.07 2.63 -1.12
N SER A 160 -22.04 3.59 -2.04
CA SER A 160 -22.93 3.61 -3.21
C SER A 160 -22.48 2.67 -4.33
N TYR A 161 -21.25 2.19 -4.27
CA TYR A 161 -20.60 1.37 -5.31
C TYR A 161 -20.10 0.05 -4.74
N GLU A 162 -19.92 -0.94 -5.61
CA GLU A 162 -19.48 -2.27 -5.22
C GLU A 162 -18.00 -2.28 -4.80
N PRO A 163 -17.66 -2.71 -3.56
CA PRO A 163 -16.27 -2.81 -3.11
C PRO A 163 -15.58 -4.02 -3.76
N LEU A 164 -14.43 -3.79 -4.41
CA LEU A 164 -13.66 -4.80 -5.12
C LEU A 164 -12.39 -5.22 -4.37
N LEU A 165 -11.77 -4.29 -3.65
CA LEU A 165 -10.49 -4.51 -2.97
C LEU A 165 -10.39 -3.63 -1.74
N VAL A 166 -9.76 -4.15 -0.70
CA VAL A 166 -9.37 -3.37 0.49
C VAL A 166 -7.86 -3.28 0.54
N LEU A 167 -7.32 -2.07 0.64
CA LEU A 167 -5.91 -1.86 1.00
C LEU A 167 -5.85 -1.61 2.50
N ALA A 168 -5.13 -2.45 3.26
CA ALA A 168 -4.75 -2.11 4.61
C ALA A 168 -3.45 -1.29 4.57
N ILE A 169 -3.42 -0.18 5.29
CA ILE A 169 -2.30 0.77 5.31
C ILE A 169 -1.83 0.95 6.76
N GLY A 170 -0.51 0.97 6.96
CA GLY A 170 0.09 1.19 8.27
C GLY A 170 1.58 1.42 8.18
N ARG A 171 2.24 1.68 9.31
CA ARG A 171 3.69 1.61 9.41
C ARG A 171 4.09 0.15 9.56
N PRO A 172 4.90 -0.43 8.62
CA PRO A 172 5.28 -1.83 8.71
C PRO A 172 6.02 -2.16 10.01
N ASN A 173 5.66 -3.28 10.62
CA ASN A 173 6.33 -3.85 11.81
C ASN A 173 6.70 -5.32 11.58
N GLU A 174 7.06 -5.65 10.35
CA GLU A 174 7.48 -6.99 9.96
C GLU A 174 8.79 -6.93 9.16
N ARG A 175 9.63 -7.93 9.37
CA ARG A 175 10.79 -8.18 8.51
C ARG A 175 10.39 -9.19 7.43
N ILE A 176 10.42 -8.75 6.16
CA ILE A 176 10.10 -9.57 5.00
C ILE A 176 11.33 -9.63 4.08
N GLU A 177 11.75 -10.85 3.73
CA GLU A 177 12.89 -11.09 2.83
C GLU A 177 12.45 -11.85 1.59
N LEU A 178 12.93 -11.41 0.43
CA LEU A 178 12.77 -12.12 -0.83
C LEU A 178 13.86 -13.17 -0.96
N LYS A 179 13.47 -14.39 -1.32
CA LYS A 179 14.38 -15.50 -1.62
C LYS A 179 14.28 -15.85 -3.10
N GLU A 180 15.39 -15.77 -3.81
CA GLU A 180 15.44 -16.22 -5.20
C GLU A 180 15.24 -17.74 -5.27
N CYS A 181 14.46 -18.20 -6.23
CA CYS A 181 14.16 -19.59 -6.48
C CYS A 181 13.99 -19.86 -8.00
N SER A 182 14.00 -21.13 -8.38
CA SER A 182 13.73 -21.58 -9.74
C SER A 182 12.24 -21.81 -9.96
N GLU A 183 11.80 -21.91 -11.22
CA GLU A 183 10.40 -22.13 -11.60
C GLU A 183 9.78 -23.40 -10.96
N GLY A 184 10.56 -24.47 -10.79
CA GLY A 184 10.09 -25.74 -10.20
C GLY A 184 10.10 -25.79 -8.67
N ASP A 185 10.57 -24.75 -8.00
CA ASP A 185 10.69 -24.73 -6.55
C ASP A 185 9.34 -24.44 -5.86
N ASN A 186 9.25 -24.74 -4.55
CA ASN A 186 8.08 -24.38 -3.76
C ASN A 186 7.99 -22.85 -3.57
N LEU A 187 6.93 -22.26 -4.11
CA LEU A 187 6.67 -20.82 -4.04
C LEU A 187 5.91 -20.37 -2.79
N THR A 188 5.54 -21.32 -1.91
CA THR A 188 4.83 -20.99 -0.67
C THR A 188 5.72 -20.13 0.25
N TYR A 189 5.25 -18.95 0.63
CA TYR A 189 5.94 -18.14 1.61
C TYR A 189 5.86 -18.77 3.00
N TYR A 190 6.85 -18.52 3.85
CA TYR A 190 6.96 -19.10 5.18
C TYR A 190 7.57 -18.13 6.18
N ARG A 191 7.44 -18.44 7.47
CA ARG A 191 8.06 -17.66 8.56
C ARG A 191 9.05 -18.51 9.33
N GLU A 192 10.22 -17.94 9.59
CA GLU A 192 11.28 -18.55 10.37
C GLU A 192 12.09 -17.48 11.09
N GLY A 193 12.40 -17.68 12.38
CA GLY A 193 13.24 -16.75 13.16
C GLY A 193 12.74 -15.30 13.19
N GLY A 194 11.42 -15.08 13.14
CA GLY A 194 10.81 -13.75 13.13
C GLY A 194 10.86 -13.04 11.75
N VAL A 195 11.34 -13.73 10.72
CA VAL A 195 11.39 -13.22 9.34
C VAL A 195 10.34 -13.91 8.48
N HIS A 196 9.67 -13.14 7.64
CA HIS A 196 8.75 -13.66 6.62
C HIS A 196 9.49 -13.77 5.28
N TYR A 197 9.71 -15.00 4.83
CA TYR A 197 10.41 -15.29 3.58
C TYR A 197 9.41 -15.46 2.42
N VAL A 198 9.69 -14.79 1.30
CA VAL A 198 8.85 -14.83 0.10
C VAL A 198 9.69 -15.28 -1.08
N PRO A 199 9.51 -16.53 -1.57
CA PRO A 199 10.18 -17.01 -2.76
C PRO A 199 9.81 -16.19 -3.99
N LYS A 200 10.79 -15.92 -4.86
CA LYS A 200 10.65 -15.19 -6.11
C LYS A 200 11.44 -15.88 -7.21
N ILE A 201 10.73 -16.26 -8.26
CA ILE A 201 11.33 -16.87 -9.44
C ILE A 201 12.36 -15.91 -10.04
N ARG A 202 13.54 -16.41 -10.37
CA ARG A 202 14.62 -15.65 -11.01
C ARG A 202 14.22 -15.21 -12.41
N VAL A 203 14.82 -14.13 -12.90
CA VAL A 203 14.43 -13.50 -14.16
C VAL A 203 14.60 -14.42 -15.38
N GLU A 204 15.61 -15.29 -15.35
CA GLU A 204 15.91 -16.23 -16.43
C GLU A 204 14.77 -17.23 -16.67
N ASP A 205 14.04 -17.60 -15.61
CA ASP A 205 12.90 -18.52 -15.66
C ASP A 205 11.57 -17.81 -15.97
N LEU A 206 11.53 -16.47 -15.86
CA LEU A 206 10.37 -15.65 -16.22
C LEU A 206 10.32 -15.27 -17.70
N ILE A 207 11.43 -15.42 -18.43
CA ILE A 207 11.53 -15.06 -19.86
C ILE A 207 11.23 -16.30 -20.70
N ILE A 208 10.17 -16.23 -21.49
CA ILE A 208 9.85 -17.25 -22.51
C ILE A 208 10.87 -17.12 -23.64
N LYS A 209 11.50 -18.25 -24.01
CA LYS A 209 12.50 -18.35 -25.11
C LYS A 209 11.82 -18.81 -26.39
#